data_1a9cb8a36065d7d2012b7ba938571b35
#
_entry.id   1a9cb8a36065d7d2012b7ba938571b35
#
_cell.length_a   1.000
_cell.length_b   1.000
_cell.length_c   1.000
_cell.angle_alpha   90.00
_cell.angle_beta   90.00
_cell.angle_gamma   90.00
#
_symmetry.space_group_name_H-M   'P 1'
#
loop_
_entity.id
_entity.type
_entity.pdbx_description
1 polymer ?
#
loop_
_entity_poly.entity_id
_entity_poly.type
_entity_poly.pdbx_seq_one_letter_code
_entity_poly.pdbx_strand_id
1 'polypeptide(L)'
;MATDETLTLGFDIGGTNLRAAVVDSAGRILDSAQTQTPQTGPEMTQGIVQLVNQLRETYDIGAVGLAIAGFLDPDCEIVRFAPHLPWRDDHPLRRELSDALGLPVRLEHDANSAAWGEYRFGAAKSADTWVLFAVGTGIGATLMHHGEIYRGSFGTAPEFGHITVVPDGRVCSCGKQGCLERYASGSSLVDCAIESAAKGCYKRCGLYRKVVDKRATGRDVMAAARAGDELGQAAVDSFATWLGRGLSIVADVLDPALIVLGGGVSEDADLFIDTARETMVNTMVGSGYRPVADIQCAELGPQAGMIGVADLAREMLRGEH
;
A
#
# COMPACT_ATOMS: atom_id res chain seq x y z
N MET A 1 12.74 27.31 13.67
CA MET A 1 12.28 27.21 12.27
C MET A 1 13.01 26.02 11.67
N ALA A 2 12.27 25.01 11.20
CA ALA A 2 12.87 23.87 10.49
C ALA A 2 13.52 24.42 9.20
N THR A 3 14.80 24.11 8.99
CA THR A 3 15.50 24.42 7.75
C THR A 3 15.17 23.34 6.71
N ASP A 4 15.35 23.63 5.43
CA ASP A 4 15.18 22.66 4.34
C ASP A 4 16.08 21.42 4.50
N GLU A 5 17.06 21.47 5.39
CA GLU A 5 18.04 20.43 5.69
C GLU A 5 17.66 19.53 6.88
N THR A 6 16.46 19.72 7.50
CA THR A 6 16.05 18.94 8.67
C THR A 6 15.88 17.46 8.31
N LEU A 7 16.64 16.58 8.96
CA LEU A 7 16.49 15.13 8.82
C LEU A 7 15.28 14.65 9.61
N THR A 8 14.55 13.68 9.05
CA THR A 8 13.40 13.08 9.71
C THR A 8 13.49 11.55 9.66
N LEU A 9 12.84 10.88 10.59
CA LEU A 9 12.70 9.44 10.58
C LEU A 9 11.35 9.04 10.01
N GLY A 10 11.36 8.03 9.13
CA GLY A 10 10.16 7.34 8.69
C GLY A 10 10.15 5.90 9.17
N PHE A 11 9.05 5.49 9.80
CA PHE A 11 8.83 4.11 10.23
C PHE A 11 7.83 3.40 9.32
N ASP A 12 8.15 2.17 8.97
CA ASP A 12 7.22 1.18 8.40
C ASP A 12 7.01 0.06 9.42
N ILE A 13 5.76 -0.10 9.87
CA ILE A 13 5.39 -1.05 10.92
C ILE A 13 4.70 -2.24 10.27
N GLY A 14 5.49 -3.20 9.84
CA GLY A 14 4.99 -4.47 9.33
C GLY A 14 4.69 -5.48 10.43
N GLY A 15 3.93 -6.53 10.10
CA GLY A 15 3.60 -7.60 11.05
C GLY A 15 4.80 -8.42 11.57
N THR A 16 5.95 -8.35 10.88
CA THR A 16 7.15 -9.12 11.23
C THR A 16 8.33 -8.23 11.61
N ASN A 17 8.50 -7.10 10.94
CA ASN A 17 9.61 -6.19 11.14
C ASN A 17 9.13 -4.76 11.36
N LEU A 18 9.71 -4.12 12.35
CA LEU A 18 9.66 -2.68 12.60
C LEU A 18 10.91 -2.06 11.97
N ARG A 19 10.74 -1.21 10.97
CA ARG A 19 11.82 -0.58 10.22
C ARG A 19 11.78 0.93 10.40
N ALA A 20 12.95 1.55 10.50
CA ALA A 20 13.13 2.99 10.53
C ALA A 20 14.18 3.42 9.53
N ALA A 21 13.98 4.55 8.88
CA ALA A 21 14.95 5.15 7.96
C ALA A 21 15.12 6.64 8.25
N VAL A 22 16.37 7.12 8.20
CA VAL A 22 16.72 8.54 8.20
C VAL A 22 16.57 9.08 6.80
N VAL A 23 15.71 10.08 6.61
CA VAL A 23 15.36 10.61 5.29
C VAL A 23 15.70 12.10 5.22
N ASP A 24 16.41 12.51 4.18
CA ASP A 24 16.73 13.91 3.88
C ASP A 24 15.58 14.62 3.11
N SER A 25 15.74 15.91 2.87
CA SER A 25 14.73 16.72 2.15
C SER A 25 14.58 16.37 0.66
N ALA A 26 15.48 15.58 0.10
CA ALA A 26 15.40 15.07 -1.26
C ALA A 26 14.75 13.67 -1.32
N GLY A 27 14.25 13.13 -0.19
CA GLY A 27 13.68 11.80 -0.11
C GLY A 27 14.70 10.67 -0.12
N ARG A 28 16.00 10.96 0.07
CA ARG A 28 17.04 9.93 0.09
C ARG A 28 17.15 9.34 1.49
N ILE A 29 17.21 8.01 1.54
CA ILE A 29 17.51 7.29 2.78
C ILE A 29 19.03 7.36 3.01
N LEU A 30 19.43 7.95 4.13
CA LEU A 30 20.83 8.10 4.54
C LEU A 30 21.28 6.90 5.39
N ASP A 31 20.39 6.37 6.22
CA ASP A 31 20.65 5.23 7.11
C ASP A 31 19.34 4.54 7.47
N SER A 32 19.42 3.31 7.94
CA SER A 32 18.24 2.56 8.37
C SER A 32 18.55 1.58 9.49
N ALA A 33 17.57 1.34 10.34
CA ALA A 33 17.61 0.35 11.41
C ALA A 33 16.32 -0.48 11.42
N GLN A 34 16.39 -1.70 11.92
CA GLN A 34 15.23 -2.56 12.03
C GLN A 34 15.32 -3.49 13.24
N THR A 35 14.15 -3.90 13.73
CA THR A 35 14.00 -4.94 14.74
C THR A 35 12.77 -5.80 14.41
N GLN A 36 12.60 -6.92 15.12
CA GLN A 36 11.36 -7.68 15.04
C GLN A 36 10.20 -6.85 15.59
N THR A 37 9.03 -6.97 14.97
CA THR A 37 7.82 -6.29 15.44
C THR A 37 7.39 -6.82 16.81
N PRO A 38 7.42 -5.99 17.87
CA PRO A 38 6.91 -6.38 19.18
C PRO A 38 5.41 -6.65 19.15
N GLN A 39 4.96 -7.52 20.06
CA GLN A 39 3.57 -8.00 20.06
C GLN A 39 2.66 -7.23 21.02
N THR A 40 3.21 -6.47 21.95
CA THR A 40 2.45 -5.68 22.92
C THR A 40 2.66 -4.18 22.70
N GLY A 41 1.70 -3.35 23.09
CA GLY A 41 1.78 -1.90 22.97
C GLY A 41 3.03 -1.31 23.65
N PRO A 42 3.28 -1.59 24.92
CA PRO A 42 4.47 -1.08 25.62
C PRO A 42 5.79 -1.50 24.98
N GLU A 43 5.91 -2.75 24.54
CA GLU A 43 7.12 -3.23 23.85
C GLU A 43 7.29 -2.55 22.47
N MET A 44 6.17 -2.27 21.77
CA MET A 44 6.20 -1.57 20.50
C MET A 44 6.71 -0.14 20.69
N THR A 45 6.16 0.60 21.65
CA THR A 45 6.63 1.95 22.01
C THR A 45 8.11 1.93 22.39
N GLN A 46 8.54 0.96 23.20
CA GLN A 46 9.94 0.79 23.56
C GLN A 46 10.83 0.50 22.33
N GLY A 47 10.39 -0.37 21.44
CA GLY A 47 11.13 -0.68 20.19
C GLY A 47 11.30 0.52 19.29
N ILE A 48 10.26 1.35 19.14
CA ILE A 48 10.33 2.61 18.40
C ILE A 48 11.34 3.56 19.05
N VAL A 49 11.25 3.76 20.38
CA VAL A 49 12.17 4.63 21.14
C VAL A 49 13.62 4.15 21.01
N GLN A 50 13.86 2.84 21.05
CA GLN A 50 15.21 2.27 20.89
C GLN A 50 15.79 2.58 19.50
N LEU A 51 15.02 2.36 18.43
CA LEU A 51 15.49 2.65 17.07
C LEU A 51 15.72 4.15 16.84
N VAL A 52 14.85 5.02 17.37
CA VAL A 52 15.04 6.47 17.31
C VAL A 52 16.33 6.87 18.01
N ASN A 53 16.56 6.40 19.24
CA ASN A 53 17.78 6.73 20.00
C ASN A 53 19.03 6.21 19.32
N GLN A 54 19.02 5.00 18.76
CA GLN A 54 20.13 4.44 17.99
C GLN A 54 20.53 5.34 16.81
N LEU A 55 19.55 5.83 16.04
CA LEU A 55 19.80 6.66 14.87
C LEU A 55 20.20 8.09 15.28
N ARG A 56 19.70 8.60 16.42
CA ARG A 56 20.08 9.90 16.99
C ARG A 56 21.51 9.96 17.53
N GLU A 57 22.18 8.83 17.72
CA GLU A 57 23.63 8.84 18.04
C GLU A 57 24.47 9.44 16.92
N THR A 58 23.98 9.37 15.67
CA THR A 58 24.70 9.82 14.47
C THR A 58 24.05 11.02 13.79
N TYR A 59 22.70 11.13 13.86
CA TYR A 59 21.92 12.08 13.08
C TYR A 59 21.11 13.03 13.99
N ASP A 60 21.08 14.30 13.65
CA ASP A 60 20.19 15.28 14.29
C ASP A 60 18.78 15.18 13.66
N ILE A 61 17.87 14.51 14.36
CA ILE A 61 16.52 14.21 13.89
C ILE A 61 15.54 15.25 14.44
N GLY A 62 14.82 15.91 13.55
CA GLY A 62 13.84 16.95 13.91
C GLY A 62 12.44 16.42 14.19
N ALA A 63 12.00 15.35 13.51
CA ALA A 63 10.69 14.74 13.70
C ALA A 63 10.68 13.26 13.28
N VAL A 64 9.62 12.56 13.71
CA VAL A 64 9.40 11.13 13.44
C VAL A 64 8.03 10.92 12.79
N GLY A 65 7.98 10.21 11.68
CA GLY A 65 6.76 9.76 11.02
C GLY A 65 6.56 8.25 11.16
N LEU A 66 5.32 7.81 11.38
CA LEU A 66 4.96 6.38 11.45
C LEU A 66 3.89 6.06 10.42
N ALA A 67 4.21 5.17 9.49
CA ALA A 67 3.25 4.56 8.57
C ALA A 67 2.58 3.35 9.25
N ILE A 68 1.26 3.40 9.40
CA ILE A 68 0.48 2.45 10.21
C ILE A 68 -0.57 1.75 9.33
N ALA A 69 -0.51 0.42 9.32
CA ALA A 69 -1.56 -0.40 8.70
C ALA A 69 -2.78 -0.49 9.64
N GLY A 70 -3.65 0.52 9.62
CA GLY A 70 -4.81 0.61 10.51
C GLY A 70 -5.63 1.86 10.29
N PHE A 71 -6.79 1.94 10.95
CA PHE A 71 -7.66 3.11 10.90
C PHE A 71 -7.20 4.18 11.88
N LEU A 72 -6.95 5.37 11.37
CA LEU A 72 -6.65 6.56 12.13
C LEU A 72 -7.87 7.48 12.20
N ASP A 73 -7.87 8.42 13.14
CA ASP A 73 -8.79 9.55 13.12
C ASP A 73 -8.39 10.57 12.02
N PRO A 74 -9.28 11.51 11.63
CA PRO A 74 -8.98 12.47 10.57
C PRO A 74 -7.74 13.34 10.82
N ASP A 75 -7.43 13.61 12.08
CA ASP A 75 -6.28 14.45 12.49
C ASP A 75 -4.99 13.63 12.60
N CYS A 76 -5.04 12.32 12.35
CA CYS A 76 -3.91 11.39 12.45
C CYS A 76 -3.21 11.45 13.83
N GLU A 77 -3.99 11.50 14.91
CA GLU A 77 -3.49 11.53 16.29
C GLU A 77 -3.74 10.22 17.03
N ILE A 78 -4.84 9.54 16.66
CA ILE A 78 -5.39 8.39 17.38
C ILE A 78 -5.45 7.19 16.43
N VAL A 79 -4.97 6.04 16.91
CA VAL A 79 -5.19 4.75 16.23
C VAL A 79 -6.52 4.19 16.74
N ARG A 80 -7.55 4.20 15.88
CA ARG A 80 -8.87 3.64 16.22
C ARG A 80 -8.81 2.12 16.29
N PHE A 81 -8.17 1.51 15.29
CA PHE A 81 -8.05 0.07 15.19
C PHE A 81 -6.95 -0.32 14.18
N ALA A 82 -6.02 -1.17 14.58
CA ALA A 82 -5.00 -1.72 13.71
C ALA A 82 -5.02 -3.26 13.78
N PRO A 83 -5.51 -3.97 12.73
CA PRO A 83 -5.79 -5.42 12.78
C PRO A 83 -4.60 -6.29 13.22
N HIS A 84 -3.40 -5.90 12.81
CA HIS A 84 -2.16 -6.67 13.00
C HIS A 84 -1.19 -6.03 13.99
N LEU A 85 -1.59 -4.91 14.62
CA LEU A 85 -0.78 -4.17 15.58
C LEU A 85 -1.49 -4.14 16.94
N PRO A 86 -0.77 -3.87 18.04
CA PRO A 86 -1.36 -3.96 19.38
C PRO A 86 -2.33 -2.84 19.75
N TRP A 87 -2.44 -1.82 18.90
CA TRP A 87 -3.26 -0.63 19.19
C TRP A 87 -4.72 -0.83 18.82
N ARG A 88 -5.58 -0.55 19.79
CA ARG A 88 -7.04 -0.71 19.73
C ARG A 88 -7.69 0.42 20.52
N ASP A 89 -9.00 0.59 20.34
CA ASP A 89 -9.87 1.35 21.23
C ASP A 89 -9.43 2.82 21.40
N ASP A 90 -9.28 3.51 20.26
CA ASP A 90 -8.92 4.94 20.21
C ASP A 90 -7.62 5.27 20.97
N HIS A 91 -6.55 4.53 20.68
CA HIS A 91 -5.25 4.69 21.33
C HIS A 91 -4.55 6.00 20.91
N PRO A 92 -4.19 6.91 21.87
CA PRO A 92 -3.59 8.23 21.56
C PRO A 92 -2.09 8.13 21.28
N LEU A 93 -1.73 7.36 20.24
CA LEU A 93 -0.36 6.95 19.92
C LEU A 93 0.57 8.13 19.62
N ARG A 94 0.07 9.16 18.91
CA ARG A 94 0.88 10.37 18.57
C ARG A 94 1.39 11.01 19.83
N ARG A 95 0.51 11.27 20.80
CA ARG A 95 0.88 11.90 22.07
C ARG A 95 1.84 11.03 22.87
N GLU A 96 1.53 9.73 23.02
CA GLU A 96 2.38 8.79 23.74
C GLU A 96 3.82 8.79 23.21
N LEU A 97 3.97 8.69 21.88
CA LEU A 97 5.28 8.69 21.25
C LEU A 97 5.98 10.06 21.32
N SER A 98 5.25 11.17 21.16
CA SER A 98 5.83 12.50 21.29
C SER A 98 6.37 12.74 22.69
N ASP A 99 5.64 12.32 23.72
CA ASP A 99 6.07 12.44 25.13
C ASP A 99 7.30 11.54 25.41
N ALA A 100 7.32 10.32 24.87
CA ALA A 100 8.41 9.37 25.08
C ALA A 100 9.70 9.76 24.34
N LEU A 101 9.59 10.37 23.15
CA LEU A 101 10.74 10.72 22.31
C LEU A 101 11.26 12.14 22.54
N GLY A 102 10.42 13.02 23.08
CA GLY A 102 10.69 14.46 23.13
C GLY A 102 10.82 15.10 21.74
N LEU A 103 10.17 14.50 20.72
CA LEU A 103 10.16 14.93 19.33
C LEU A 103 8.73 15.04 18.81
N PRO A 104 8.47 15.92 17.83
CA PRO A 104 7.23 15.90 17.07
C PRO A 104 7.05 14.57 16.36
N VAL A 105 5.82 14.02 16.43
CA VAL A 105 5.45 12.75 15.80
C VAL A 105 4.29 12.96 14.84
N ARG A 106 4.40 12.40 13.63
CA ARG A 106 3.32 12.30 12.63
C ARG A 106 2.91 10.85 12.48
N LEU A 107 1.62 10.58 12.60
CA LEU A 107 1.04 9.30 12.19
C LEU A 107 0.41 9.45 10.81
N GLU A 108 0.48 8.42 10.00
CA GLU A 108 -0.24 8.36 8.74
C GLU A 108 -0.56 6.90 8.38
N HIS A 109 -1.62 6.68 7.61
CA HIS A 109 -1.93 5.37 7.05
C HIS A 109 -0.82 4.92 6.09
N ASP A 110 -0.48 3.65 6.05
CA ASP A 110 0.63 3.10 5.26
C ASP A 110 0.49 3.38 3.75
N ALA A 111 -0.71 3.18 3.17
CA ALA A 111 -0.95 3.49 1.77
C ALA A 111 -0.88 5.00 1.48
N ASN A 112 -1.36 5.85 2.41
CA ASN A 112 -1.26 7.31 2.28
C ASN A 112 0.19 7.76 2.34
N SER A 113 0.98 7.18 3.24
CA SER A 113 2.42 7.43 3.34
C SER A 113 3.13 7.08 2.04
N ALA A 114 2.82 5.91 1.45
CA ALA A 114 3.39 5.51 0.18
C ALA A 114 2.97 6.43 -0.97
N ALA A 115 1.70 6.84 -1.01
CA ALA A 115 1.21 7.80 -2.00
C ALA A 115 1.93 9.16 -1.87
N TRP A 116 2.09 9.66 -0.65
CA TRP A 116 2.84 10.89 -0.43
C TRP A 116 4.29 10.77 -0.93
N GLY A 117 4.95 9.66 -0.65
CA GLY A 117 6.30 9.40 -1.18
C GLY A 117 6.36 9.45 -2.70
N GLU A 118 5.46 8.75 -3.39
CA GLU A 118 5.39 8.74 -4.86
C GLU A 118 5.02 10.13 -5.44
N TYR A 119 4.21 10.91 -4.74
CA TYR A 119 3.88 12.27 -5.13
C TYR A 119 5.07 13.22 -5.04
N ARG A 120 5.85 13.12 -3.95
CA ARG A 120 6.98 14.01 -3.71
C ARG A 120 8.24 13.60 -4.48
N PHE A 121 8.50 12.29 -4.58
CA PHE A 121 9.82 11.80 -5.02
C PHE A 121 9.75 10.74 -6.12
N GLY A 122 8.58 10.21 -6.46
CA GLY A 122 8.42 9.07 -7.36
C GLY A 122 7.53 9.32 -8.58
N ALA A 123 6.78 8.32 -8.98
CA ALA A 123 6.02 8.24 -10.23
C ALA A 123 4.89 9.28 -10.36
N ALA A 124 4.40 9.85 -9.26
CA ALA A 124 3.26 10.76 -9.27
C ALA A 124 3.65 12.24 -9.13
N LYS A 125 4.91 12.59 -9.36
CA LYS A 125 5.36 14.00 -9.33
C LYS A 125 4.49 14.87 -10.23
N SER A 126 3.98 15.97 -9.65
CA SER A 126 3.17 16.96 -10.36
C SER A 126 1.79 16.45 -10.84
N ALA A 127 1.36 15.27 -10.45
CA ALA A 127 0.01 14.80 -10.73
C ALA A 127 -0.99 15.49 -9.79
N ASP A 128 -2.05 16.08 -10.36
CA ASP A 128 -3.04 16.86 -9.59
C ASP A 128 -4.05 15.94 -8.89
N THR A 129 -4.72 15.10 -9.67
CA THR A 129 -5.67 14.11 -9.17
C THR A 129 -5.25 12.72 -9.63
N TRP A 130 -4.87 11.89 -8.70
CA TRP A 130 -4.37 10.55 -9.00
C TRP A 130 -4.62 9.56 -7.86
N VAL A 131 -4.52 8.28 -8.15
CA VAL A 131 -4.78 7.20 -7.20
C VAL A 131 -3.60 6.26 -7.11
N LEU A 132 -3.18 5.92 -5.89
CA LEU A 132 -2.31 4.80 -5.61
C LEU A 132 -3.15 3.54 -5.40
N PHE A 133 -2.76 2.44 -6.05
CA PHE A 133 -3.15 1.08 -5.71
C PHE A 133 -1.91 0.31 -5.23
N ALA A 134 -1.79 0.10 -3.93
CA ALA A 134 -0.74 -0.73 -3.34
C ALA A 134 -1.21 -2.19 -3.31
N VAL A 135 -0.84 -2.94 -4.36
CA VAL A 135 -1.23 -4.35 -4.53
C VAL A 135 -0.17 -5.25 -3.91
N GLY A 136 -0.45 -5.76 -2.72
CA GLY A 136 0.38 -6.67 -1.95
C GLY A 136 -0.39 -7.93 -1.57
N THR A 137 -0.31 -8.36 -0.31
CA THR A 137 -1.16 -9.41 0.28
C THR A 137 -2.64 -9.06 0.12
N GLY A 138 -2.97 -7.79 0.35
CA GLY A 138 -4.26 -7.16 0.08
C GLY A 138 -4.13 -6.03 -0.93
N ILE A 139 -5.11 -5.10 -0.91
CA ILE A 139 -5.11 -3.87 -1.70
C ILE A 139 -5.30 -2.68 -0.76
N GLY A 140 -4.24 -1.89 -0.58
CA GLY A 140 -4.34 -0.54 -0.05
C GLY A 140 -4.54 0.47 -1.18
N ALA A 141 -5.22 1.58 -0.90
CA ALA A 141 -5.40 2.61 -1.90
C ALA A 141 -5.43 4.01 -1.28
N THR A 142 -4.98 5.00 -2.05
CA THR A 142 -5.01 6.41 -1.66
C THR A 142 -5.45 7.26 -2.83
N LEU A 143 -6.32 8.21 -2.57
CA LEU A 143 -6.64 9.29 -3.50
C LEU A 143 -5.85 10.53 -3.11
N MET A 144 -5.06 11.03 -4.06
CA MET A 144 -4.47 12.36 -3.99
C MET A 144 -5.27 13.32 -4.85
N HIS A 145 -5.64 14.48 -4.31
CA HIS A 145 -6.41 15.49 -5.00
C HIS A 145 -5.86 16.88 -4.68
N HIS A 146 -5.46 17.63 -5.71
CA HIS A 146 -4.82 18.94 -5.59
C HIS A 146 -3.60 18.96 -4.65
N GLY A 147 -2.78 17.89 -4.70
CA GLY A 147 -1.59 17.77 -3.87
C GLY A 147 -1.85 17.34 -2.43
N GLU A 148 -3.10 17.04 -2.07
CA GLU A 148 -3.50 16.61 -0.73
C GLU A 148 -3.98 15.17 -0.68
N ILE A 149 -3.72 14.50 0.44
CA ILE A 149 -4.24 13.15 0.71
C ILE A 149 -5.73 13.27 1.07
N TYR A 150 -6.61 12.66 0.27
CA TYR A 150 -8.03 12.59 0.59
C TYR A 150 -8.30 11.51 1.63
N ARG A 151 -8.74 11.89 2.83
CA ARG A 151 -9.02 10.97 3.95
C ARG A 151 -10.51 10.74 4.19
N GLY A 152 -11.40 11.48 3.50
CA GLY A 152 -12.83 11.50 3.81
C GLY A 152 -13.12 12.16 5.14
N SER A 153 -14.38 12.14 5.53
CA SER A 153 -14.84 12.81 6.76
C SER A 153 -14.41 12.12 8.05
N PHE A 154 -14.03 10.86 8.00
CA PHE A 154 -13.71 10.04 9.18
C PHE A 154 -12.29 9.47 9.19
N GLY A 155 -11.43 9.89 8.25
CA GLY A 155 -10.05 9.45 8.17
C GLY A 155 -9.82 8.08 7.51
N THR A 156 -10.86 7.44 6.94
CA THR A 156 -10.82 6.05 6.50
C THR A 156 -10.97 5.84 4.99
N ALA A 157 -11.04 6.91 4.20
CA ALA A 157 -11.21 6.83 2.75
C ALA A 157 -9.88 7.05 2.01
N PRO A 158 -9.74 6.47 0.80
CA PRO A 158 -10.64 5.51 0.17
C PRO A 158 -10.26 4.05 0.48
N GLU A 159 -11.26 3.17 0.46
CA GLU A 159 -11.11 1.72 0.67
C GLU A 159 -11.43 0.95 -0.63
N PHE A 160 -10.72 1.25 -1.73
CA PHE A 160 -11.00 0.66 -3.05
C PHE A 160 -10.80 -0.85 -3.10
N GLY A 161 -9.89 -1.41 -2.29
CA GLY A 161 -9.73 -2.85 -2.15
C GLY A 161 -11.02 -3.55 -1.66
N HIS A 162 -11.87 -2.82 -0.95
CA HIS A 162 -13.09 -3.36 -0.35
C HIS A 162 -14.40 -2.97 -1.06
N ILE A 163 -14.33 -2.40 -2.27
CA ILE A 163 -15.52 -2.26 -3.12
C ILE A 163 -16.01 -3.67 -3.53
N THR A 164 -17.34 -3.88 -3.49
CA THR A 164 -17.93 -5.16 -3.88
C THR A 164 -18.00 -5.26 -5.41
N VAL A 165 -17.18 -6.12 -6.00
CA VAL A 165 -17.14 -6.38 -7.46
C VAL A 165 -17.89 -7.65 -7.84
N VAL A 166 -18.12 -8.56 -6.90
CA VAL A 166 -18.90 -9.78 -7.08
C VAL A 166 -19.90 -9.89 -5.93
N PRO A 167 -21.18 -9.53 -6.12
CA PRO A 167 -22.21 -9.76 -5.11
C PRO A 167 -22.21 -11.25 -4.68
N ASP A 168 -22.30 -11.47 -3.36
CA ASP A 168 -22.28 -12.82 -2.76
C ASP A 168 -21.05 -13.66 -3.11
N GLY A 169 -19.95 -13.00 -3.50
CA GLY A 169 -18.70 -13.64 -3.89
C GLY A 169 -17.82 -14.09 -2.72
N ARG A 170 -16.51 -14.19 -2.93
CA ARG A 170 -15.53 -14.68 -1.94
C ARG A 170 -15.60 -13.86 -0.63
N VAL A 171 -15.59 -14.56 0.51
CA VAL A 171 -15.57 -13.91 1.84
C VAL A 171 -14.29 -13.10 2.01
N CYS A 172 -14.41 -11.86 2.51
CA CYS A 172 -13.31 -10.96 2.81
C CYS A 172 -13.09 -10.84 4.32
N SER A 173 -11.84 -10.65 4.73
CA SER A 173 -11.44 -10.44 6.13
C SER A 173 -12.06 -9.18 6.74
N CYS A 174 -12.48 -8.20 5.93
CA CYS A 174 -13.19 -7.00 6.39
C CYS A 174 -14.65 -7.25 6.83
N GLY A 175 -15.15 -8.49 6.75
CA GLY A 175 -16.52 -8.87 7.08
C GLY A 175 -17.53 -8.81 5.92
N LYS A 176 -17.11 -8.30 4.76
CA LYS A 176 -17.94 -8.24 3.54
C LYS A 176 -17.72 -9.49 2.67
N GLN A 177 -18.50 -9.58 1.58
CA GLN A 177 -18.29 -10.54 0.52
C GLN A 177 -18.09 -9.84 -0.82
N GLY A 178 -17.28 -10.48 -1.69
CA GLY A 178 -17.08 -10.02 -3.06
C GLY A 178 -16.20 -8.78 -3.22
N CYS A 179 -15.38 -8.43 -2.23
CA CYS A 179 -14.44 -7.31 -2.31
C CYS A 179 -13.42 -7.51 -3.44
N LEU A 180 -13.03 -6.43 -4.11
CA LEU A 180 -12.00 -6.43 -5.17
C LEU A 180 -10.72 -7.13 -4.72
N GLU A 181 -10.26 -6.88 -3.51
CA GLU A 181 -9.08 -7.50 -2.91
C GLU A 181 -9.09 -9.03 -3.02
N ARG A 182 -10.26 -9.65 -2.91
CA ARG A 182 -10.39 -11.11 -3.01
C ARG A 182 -10.20 -11.65 -4.43
N TYR A 183 -10.08 -10.78 -5.44
CA TYR A 183 -9.95 -11.13 -6.85
C TYR A 183 -8.70 -10.54 -7.51
N ALA A 184 -8.16 -9.44 -6.97
CA ALA A 184 -7.09 -8.66 -7.60
C ALA A 184 -5.93 -8.32 -6.63
N SER A 185 -5.68 -9.15 -5.61
CA SER A 185 -4.51 -9.03 -4.71
C SER A 185 -3.49 -10.14 -4.93
N GLY A 186 -2.31 -10.03 -4.32
CA GLY A 186 -1.31 -11.10 -4.33
C GLY A 186 -1.82 -12.40 -3.71
N SER A 187 -2.67 -12.33 -2.67
CA SER A 187 -3.34 -13.51 -2.11
C SER A 187 -4.35 -14.13 -3.08
N SER A 188 -5.05 -13.31 -3.85
CA SER A 188 -6.07 -13.79 -4.81
C SER A 188 -5.48 -14.52 -6.01
N LEU A 189 -4.19 -14.34 -6.34
CA LEU A 189 -3.52 -15.09 -7.40
C LEU A 189 -3.60 -16.59 -7.17
N VAL A 190 -3.47 -17.03 -5.91
CA VAL A 190 -3.61 -18.45 -5.55
C VAL A 190 -5.05 -18.93 -5.75
N ASP A 191 -6.03 -18.12 -5.33
CA ASP A 191 -7.45 -18.42 -5.55
C ASP A 191 -7.77 -18.52 -7.05
N CYS A 192 -7.23 -17.62 -7.89
CA CYS A 192 -7.36 -17.65 -9.34
C CYS A 192 -6.73 -18.91 -9.95
N ALA A 193 -5.57 -19.36 -9.44
CA ALA A 193 -4.94 -20.59 -9.87
C ALA A 193 -5.75 -21.82 -9.46
N ILE A 194 -6.35 -21.86 -8.26
CA ILE A 194 -7.23 -22.93 -7.80
C ILE A 194 -8.47 -23.05 -8.70
N GLU A 195 -9.13 -21.92 -8.97
CA GLU A 195 -10.31 -21.89 -9.85
C GLU A 195 -9.98 -22.30 -11.28
N SER A 196 -8.84 -21.88 -11.82
CA SER A 196 -8.38 -22.30 -13.13
C SER A 196 -8.05 -23.81 -13.17
N ALA A 197 -7.35 -24.32 -12.15
CA ALA A 197 -7.04 -25.75 -12.04
C ALA A 197 -8.29 -26.63 -11.98
N ALA A 198 -9.38 -26.14 -11.36
CA ALA A 198 -10.66 -26.86 -11.26
C ALA A 198 -11.33 -27.12 -12.64
N LYS A 199 -10.98 -26.33 -13.66
CA LYS A 199 -11.45 -26.55 -15.05
C LYS A 199 -10.92 -27.86 -15.66
N GLY A 200 -9.90 -28.49 -15.06
CA GLY A 200 -9.40 -29.82 -15.37
C GLY A 200 -8.43 -29.93 -16.55
N CYS A 201 -8.18 -28.84 -17.30
CA CYS A 201 -7.30 -28.84 -18.49
C CYS A 201 -5.80 -28.66 -18.12
N TYR A 202 -5.46 -28.21 -16.92
CA TYR A 202 -4.10 -27.82 -16.52
C TYR A 202 -3.30 -28.89 -15.75
N LYS A 203 -3.73 -30.14 -15.73
CA LYS A 203 -3.10 -31.25 -14.94
C LYS A 203 -1.63 -31.51 -15.27
N ARG A 204 -1.17 -31.09 -16.46
CA ARG A 204 0.20 -31.28 -16.93
C ARG A 204 1.11 -30.07 -16.61
N CYS A 205 0.54 -28.96 -16.13
CA CYS A 205 1.29 -27.76 -15.79
C CYS A 205 2.15 -27.97 -14.52
N GLY A 206 3.32 -27.37 -14.48
CA GLY A 206 4.25 -27.48 -13.36
C GLY A 206 3.68 -26.91 -12.06
N LEU A 207 2.90 -25.81 -12.17
CA LEU A 207 2.24 -25.17 -11.04
C LEU A 207 1.11 -26.05 -10.45
N TYR A 208 0.44 -26.88 -11.25
CA TYR A 208 -0.76 -27.62 -10.88
C TYR A 208 -0.62 -28.38 -9.56
N ARG A 209 0.49 -29.12 -9.39
CA ARG A 209 0.72 -29.91 -8.17
C ARG A 209 0.82 -29.06 -6.92
N LYS A 210 1.53 -27.90 -6.98
CA LYS A 210 1.63 -26.96 -5.85
C LYS A 210 0.25 -26.41 -5.45
N VAL A 211 -0.60 -26.12 -6.46
CA VAL A 211 -1.95 -25.60 -6.24
C VAL A 211 -2.83 -26.66 -5.57
N VAL A 212 -2.87 -27.89 -6.09
CA VAL A 212 -3.69 -28.99 -5.53
C VAL A 212 -3.23 -29.37 -4.13
N ASP A 213 -1.92 -29.36 -3.86
CA ASP A 213 -1.35 -29.65 -2.54
C ASP A 213 -1.48 -28.46 -1.55
N LYS A 214 -2.11 -27.35 -1.98
CA LYS A 214 -2.29 -26.10 -1.20
C LYS A 214 -0.96 -25.49 -0.70
N ARG A 215 0.10 -25.61 -1.50
CA ARG A 215 1.44 -25.08 -1.20
C ARG A 215 1.87 -23.94 -2.11
N ALA A 216 1.02 -23.59 -3.08
CA ALA A 216 1.29 -22.48 -3.99
C ALA A 216 1.17 -21.14 -3.26
N THR A 217 2.08 -20.22 -3.58
CA THR A 217 2.05 -18.82 -3.16
C THR A 217 1.78 -17.92 -4.37
N GLY A 218 1.42 -16.66 -4.16
CA GLY A 218 1.29 -15.69 -5.25
C GLY A 218 2.58 -15.55 -6.08
N ARG A 219 3.74 -15.60 -5.43
CA ARG A 219 5.06 -15.61 -6.11
C ARG A 219 5.25 -16.85 -6.99
N ASP A 220 4.80 -18.04 -6.54
CA ASP A 220 4.86 -19.25 -7.37
C ASP A 220 4.00 -19.11 -8.63
N VAL A 221 2.83 -18.46 -8.53
CA VAL A 221 1.93 -18.20 -9.66
C VAL A 221 2.60 -17.26 -10.66
N MET A 222 3.14 -16.13 -10.20
CA MET A 222 3.84 -15.17 -11.06
C MET A 222 5.07 -15.80 -11.73
N ALA A 223 5.90 -16.52 -10.98
CA ALA A 223 7.06 -17.22 -11.52
C ALA A 223 6.69 -18.28 -12.56
N ALA A 224 5.59 -19.03 -12.34
CA ALA A 224 5.08 -20.01 -13.29
C ALA A 224 4.57 -19.32 -14.57
N ALA A 225 3.80 -18.24 -14.46
CA ALA A 225 3.33 -17.46 -15.60
C ALA A 225 4.50 -16.94 -16.44
N ARG A 226 5.52 -16.37 -15.80
CA ARG A 226 6.73 -15.88 -16.46
C ARG A 226 7.50 -17.00 -17.17
N ALA A 227 7.46 -18.22 -16.65
CA ALA A 227 8.05 -19.41 -17.27
C ALA A 227 7.19 -20.04 -18.39
N GLY A 228 6.03 -19.46 -18.70
CA GLY A 228 5.12 -19.95 -19.74
C GLY A 228 4.22 -21.10 -19.30
N ASP A 229 4.05 -21.35 -17.99
CA ASP A 229 3.10 -22.33 -17.46
C ASP A 229 1.67 -21.85 -17.71
N GLU A 230 0.88 -22.63 -18.45
CA GLU A 230 -0.48 -22.25 -18.87
C GLU A 230 -1.43 -22.00 -17.67
N LEU A 231 -1.25 -22.72 -16.55
CA LEU A 231 -2.05 -22.48 -15.34
C LEU A 231 -1.67 -21.17 -14.68
N GLY A 232 -0.36 -20.88 -14.63
CA GLY A 232 0.16 -19.61 -14.12
C GLY A 232 -0.37 -18.43 -14.95
N GLN A 233 -0.29 -18.52 -16.27
CA GLN A 233 -0.81 -17.51 -17.20
C GLN A 233 -2.32 -17.31 -17.02
N ALA A 234 -3.11 -18.37 -16.99
CA ALA A 234 -4.56 -18.27 -16.79
C ALA A 234 -4.95 -17.64 -15.45
N ALA A 235 -4.16 -17.87 -14.39
CA ALA A 235 -4.38 -17.24 -13.09
C ALA A 235 -4.05 -15.74 -13.12
N VAL A 236 -2.94 -15.36 -13.76
CA VAL A 236 -2.54 -13.95 -13.94
C VAL A 236 -3.53 -13.19 -14.82
N ASP A 237 -4.02 -13.78 -15.91
CA ASP A 237 -5.05 -13.19 -16.77
C ASP A 237 -6.37 -12.92 -16.01
N SER A 238 -6.77 -13.87 -15.16
CA SER A 238 -7.93 -13.68 -14.28
C SER A 238 -7.74 -12.56 -13.30
N PHE A 239 -6.59 -12.50 -12.62
CA PHE A 239 -6.19 -11.42 -11.73
C PHE A 239 -6.20 -10.07 -12.46
N ALA A 240 -5.56 -9.97 -13.64
CA ALA A 240 -5.46 -8.75 -14.44
C ALA A 240 -6.85 -8.24 -14.87
N THR A 241 -7.74 -9.15 -15.24
CA THR A 241 -9.14 -8.81 -15.59
C THR A 241 -9.88 -8.20 -14.39
N TRP A 242 -9.75 -8.77 -13.21
CA TRP A 242 -10.38 -8.22 -12.01
C TRP A 242 -9.77 -6.89 -11.57
N LEU A 243 -8.44 -6.76 -11.66
CA LEU A 243 -7.77 -5.49 -11.43
C LEU A 243 -8.31 -4.42 -12.39
N GLY A 244 -8.34 -4.68 -13.68
CA GLY A 244 -8.85 -3.76 -14.69
C GLY A 244 -10.31 -3.33 -14.43
N ARG A 245 -11.18 -4.24 -13.98
CA ARG A 245 -12.56 -3.91 -13.55
C ARG A 245 -12.56 -2.99 -12.33
N GLY A 246 -11.69 -3.22 -11.34
CA GLY A 246 -11.54 -2.34 -10.20
C GLY A 246 -11.08 -0.94 -10.63
N LEU A 247 -10.09 -0.87 -11.51
CA LEU A 247 -9.58 0.38 -12.05
C LEU A 247 -10.64 1.14 -12.88
N SER A 248 -11.52 0.43 -13.63
CA SER A 248 -12.61 1.08 -14.36
C SER A 248 -13.62 1.75 -13.43
N ILE A 249 -13.94 1.13 -12.29
CA ILE A 249 -14.82 1.75 -11.28
C ILE A 249 -14.19 3.03 -10.73
N VAL A 250 -12.88 3.01 -10.46
CA VAL A 250 -12.14 4.20 -10.00
C VAL A 250 -12.13 5.29 -11.07
N ALA A 251 -11.90 4.91 -12.33
CA ALA A 251 -11.95 5.83 -13.46
C ALA A 251 -13.34 6.48 -13.61
N ASP A 252 -14.41 5.71 -13.42
CA ASP A 252 -15.79 6.21 -13.53
C ASP A 252 -16.23 7.10 -12.36
N VAL A 253 -15.67 6.90 -11.17
CA VAL A 253 -16.07 7.62 -9.96
C VAL A 253 -15.22 8.87 -9.73
N LEU A 254 -13.91 8.79 -10.01
CA LEU A 254 -12.95 9.83 -9.65
C LEU A 254 -12.36 10.58 -10.85
N ASP A 255 -12.40 9.97 -12.04
CA ASP A 255 -11.77 10.52 -13.26
C ASP A 255 -10.31 10.99 -13.06
N PRO A 256 -9.43 10.14 -12.48
CA PRO A 256 -8.07 10.53 -12.19
C PRO A 256 -7.24 10.64 -13.46
N ALA A 257 -6.24 11.52 -13.47
CA ALA A 257 -5.29 11.61 -14.59
C ALA A 257 -4.29 10.46 -14.61
N LEU A 258 -3.96 9.91 -13.42
CA LEU A 258 -2.94 8.88 -13.24
C LEU A 258 -3.40 7.85 -12.20
N ILE A 259 -3.08 6.59 -12.45
CA ILE A 259 -3.16 5.48 -11.47
C ILE A 259 -1.75 4.92 -11.32
N VAL A 260 -1.24 4.93 -10.08
CA VAL A 260 0.05 4.33 -9.75
C VAL A 260 -0.17 2.96 -9.12
N LEU A 261 0.42 1.92 -9.69
CA LEU A 261 0.41 0.56 -9.15
C LEU A 261 1.69 0.35 -8.31
N GLY A 262 1.51 0.20 -7.01
CA GLY A 262 2.57 -0.11 -6.06
C GLY A 262 2.36 -1.47 -5.38
N GLY A 263 3.17 -1.75 -4.36
CA GLY A 263 3.16 -3.01 -3.61
C GLY A 263 3.92 -4.12 -4.33
N GLY A 264 4.14 -5.24 -3.63
CA GLY A 264 5.02 -6.31 -4.13
C GLY A 264 4.56 -7.01 -5.41
N VAL A 265 3.27 -6.91 -5.76
CA VAL A 265 2.75 -7.49 -7.02
C VAL A 265 3.14 -6.64 -8.22
N SER A 266 3.37 -5.34 -8.05
CA SER A 266 3.77 -4.45 -9.15
C SER A 266 5.17 -4.73 -9.70
N GLU A 267 6.01 -5.50 -8.99
CA GLU A 267 7.31 -5.98 -9.48
C GLU A 267 7.18 -6.86 -10.73
N ASP A 268 6.04 -7.55 -10.88
CA ASP A 268 5.71 -8.40 -12.02
C ASP A 268 4.67 -7.76 -12.95
N ALA A 269 4.53 -6.43 -12.96
CA ALA A 269 3.50 -5.71 -13.71
C ALA A 269 3.52 -5.99 -15.22
N ASP A 270 4.68 -6.27 -15.80
CA ASP A 270 4.85 -6.67 -17.19
C ASP A 270 4.02 -7.90 -17.59
N LEU A 271 3.60 -8.73 -16.62
CA LEU A 271 2.77 -9.90 -16.88
C LEU A 271 1.27 -9.59 -16.96
N PHE A 272 0.81 -8.45 -16.42
CA PHE A 272 -0.62 -8.21 -16.27
C PHE A 272 -1.11 -6.80 -16.60
N ILE A 273 -0.21 -5.81 -16.69
CA ILE A 273 -0.61 -4.40 -16.78
C ILE A 273 -1.38 -4.10 -18.08
N ASP A 274 -0.99 -4.71 -19.20
CA ASP A 274 -1.67 -4.50 -20.48
C ASP A 274 -3.08 -5.08 -20.48
N THR A 275 -3.27 -6.30 -19.96
CA THR A 275 -4.60 -6.90 -19.79
C THR A 275 -5.48 -6.10 -18.84
N ALA A 276 -4.90 -5.60 -17.74
CA ALA A 276 -5.63 -4.75 -16.80
C ALA A 276 -6.05 -3.42 -17.44
N ARG A 277 -5.15 -2.76 -18.19
CA ARG A 277 -5.43 -1.53 -18.92
C ARG A 277 -6.51 -1.73 -19.98
N GLU A 278 -6.40 -2.78 -20.80
CA GLU A 278 -7.40 -3.12 -21.81
C GLU A 278 -8.77 -3.37 -21.16
N THR A 279 -8.80 -4.12 -20.08
CA THR A 279 -10.04 -4.39 -19.33
C THR A 279 -10.64 -3.11 -18.77
N MET A 280 -9.82 -2.23 -18.16
CA MET A 280 -10.27 -0.93 -17.65
C MET A 280 -10.92 -0.12 -18.78
N VAL A 281 -10.24 0.06 -19.92
CA VAL A 281 -10.73 0.81 -21.06
C VAL A 281 -12.03 0.23 -21.61
N ASN A 282 -12.12 -1.11 -21.73
CA ASN A 282 -13.29 -1.78 -22.30
C ASN A 282 -14.52 -1.79 -21.37
N THR A 283 -14.33 -1.53 -20.08
CA THR A 283 -15.43 -1.61 -19.09
C THR A 283 -15.81 -0.25 -18.50
N MET A 284 -14.99 0.80 -18.65
CA MET A 284 -15.34 2.15 -18.19
C MET A 284 -16.40 2.82 -19.05
N VAL A 285 -17.18 3.72 -18.47
CA VAL A 285 -18.20 4.53 -19.16
C VAL A 285 -17.53 5.47 -20.18
N GLY A 286 -18.07 5.55 -21.37
CA GLY A 286 -17.59 6.47 -22.41
C GLY A 286 -16.27 6.06 -23.04
N SER A 287 -15.91 4.78 -23.02
CA SER A 287 -14.74 4.24 -23.71
C SER A 287 -14.66 4.72 -25.16
N GLY A 288 -13.50 5.23 -25.56
CA GLY A 288 -13.25 5.80 -26.89
C GLY A 288 -13.74 7.25 -27.07
N TYR A 289 -14.44 7.85 -26.11
CA TYR A 289 -14.97 9.22 -26.17
C TYR A 289 -14.43 10.14 -25.09
N ARG A 290 -13.72 9.63 -24.11
CA ARG A 290 -13.10 10.40 -23.02
C ARG A 290 -11.63 10.06 -22.87
N PRO A 291 -10.81 10.94 -22.29
CA PRO A 291 -9.45 10.59 -21.86
C PRO A 291 -9.45 9.39 -20.89
N VAL A 292 -8.37 8.66 -20.89
CA VAL A 292 -8.17 7.48 -20.02
C VAL A 292 -7.01 7.80 -19.08
N ALA A 293 -7.15 7.45 -17.81
CA ALA A 293 -6.07 7.56 -16.84
C ALA A 293 -4.82 6.80 -17.33
N ASP A 294 -3.66 7.43 -17.21
CA ASP A 294 -2.40 6.70 -17.39
C ASP A 294 -2.20 5.72 -16.23
N ILE A 295 -1.57 4.57 -16.50
CA ILE A 295 -1.23 3.58 -15.48
C ILE A 295 0.28 3.41 -15.46
N GLN A 296 0.89 3.72 -14.33
CA GLN A 296 2.33 3.63 -14.10
C GLN A 296 2.63 2.74 -12.90
N CYS A 297 3.84 2.17 -12.84
CA CYS A 297 4.32 1.50 -11.64
C CYS A 297 4.96 2.51 -10.68
N ALA A 298 4.85 2.24 -9.38
CA ALA A 298 5.53 3.00 -8.34
C ALA A 298 7.06 2.96 -8.53
N GLU A 299 7.74 4.07 -8.30
CA GLU A 299 9.20 4.19 -8.49
C GLU A 299 9.98 3.93 -7.18
N LEU A 300 9.42 4.27 -6.02
CA LEU A 300 10.11 4.15 -4.73
C LEU A 300 10.04 2.74 -4.15
N GLY A 301 9.21 1.87 -4.70
CA GLY A 301 9.07 0.48 -4.30
C GLY A 301 8.73 0.31 -2.80
N PRO A 302 9.35 -0.67 -2.10
CA PRO A 302 9.03 -0.95 -0.70
C PRO A 302 9.39 0.16 0.30
N GLN A 303 10.13 1.17 -0.13
CA GLN A 303 10.57 2.29 0.72
C GLN A 303 9.60 3.47 0.69
N ALA A 304 8.63 3.48 -0.23
CA ALA A 304 7.71 4.59 -0.45
C ALA A 304 7.03 5.06 0.84
N GLY A 305 6.54 4.12 1.66
CA GLY A 305 5.87 4.42 2.94
C GLY A 305 6.78 5.13 3.94
N MET A 306 8.01 4.62 4.13
CA MET A 306 8.99 5.25 5.04
C MET A 306 9.41 6.64 4.56
N ILE A 307 9.70 6.78 3.28
CA ILE A 307 10.10 8.07 2.67
C ILE A 307 8.95 9.08 2.80
N GLY A 308 7.74 8.66 2.46
CA GLY A 308 6.58 9.55 2.48
C GLY A 308 6.21 10.01 3.88
N VAL A 309 6.17 9.11 4.87
CA VAL A 309 5.83 9.51 6.25
C VAL A 309 6.93 10.37 6.90
N ALA A 310 8.20 10.16 6.55
CA ALA A 310 9.29 11.01 6.98
C ALA A 310 9.13 12.43 6.42
N ASP A 311 8.74 12.56 5.16
CA ASP A 311 8.50 13.86 4.53
C ASP A 311 7.25 14.55 5.11
N LEU A 312 6.15 13.82 5.35
CA LEU A 312 4.97 14.33 6.07
C LEU A 312 5.32 14.85 7.47
N ALA A 313 6.22 14.18 8.19
CA ALA A 313 6.70 14.65 9.47
C ALA A 313 7.52 15.94 9.33
N ARG A 314 8.24 16.13 8.22
CA ARG A 314 8.97 17.37 7.90
C ARG A 314 8.02 18.51 7.56
N GLU A 315 7.00 18.25 6.74
CA GLU A 315 5.96 19.23 6.39
C GLU A 315 5.22 19.74 7.65
N MET A 316 4.91 18.82 8.59
CA MET A 316 4.31 19.20 9.88
C MET A 316 5.19 20.21 10.66
N LEU A 317 6.53 20.09 10.62
CA LEU A 317 7.43 21.05 11.26
C LEU A 317 7.39 22.44 10.61
N ARG A 318 7.03 22.51 9.33
CA ARG A 318 6.88 23.76 8.58
C ARG A 318 5.50 24.40 8.78
N GLY A 319 4.55 23.68 9.38
CA GLY A 319 3.17 24.11 9.54
C GLY A 319 2.37 24.03 8.22
N GLU A 320 2.74 23.15 7.32
CA GLU A 320 2.16 23.04 5.98
C GLU A 320 1.08 21.91 5.91
N HIS A 321 1.01 21.01 6.93
CA HIS A 321 0.00 19.92 7.02
C HIS A 321 -0.39 19.61 8.47
#